data_ea29d68ffdb488bf4cb24b861aa2fc73
#
_entry.id   ea29d68ffdb488bf4cb24b861aa2fc73
#
_cell.length_a   1.000
_cell.length_b   1.000
_cell.length_c   1.000
_cell.angle_alpha   90.00
_cell.angle_beta   90.00
_cell.angle_gamma   90.00
#
_symmetry.space_group_name_H-M   'P 1'
#
loop_
_entity.id
_entity.type
_entity.pdbx_description
1 polymer ?
#
loop_
_entity_poly.entity_id
_entity_poly.type
_entity_poly.pdbx_seq_one_letter_code
_entity_poly.pdbx_strand_id
1 'polypeptide(L)'
;MLGAFPLFIITVPGGMAVIFVFRRARRIDGGQDVMHALMHTVRVRGKLPTTSRTRLQAWSGTCALLALLIVLAGCSPFSSNSGAPAKPITPLTLPTRTVTPTASTVSSADWTTYHRDNARTGYVADAADAHQLTAAWNRQLDGAVYAEPLVVREHVIVATEGNSLYSLDARSGQVQWHTNFGSPVPLSTLPCGNIDPLGITGTPVYDPATNLVFAVAEVSGPEHILVGVNANTGQVQVRRVADPAGMETAPHQQRSALALSNGMVYIAYGGLFGDCGNYHGWVVASRTDGQGSMLSYQVPTTREGGIWAAPGPAIDSNGRLFVSVGNGETTQGDWDHSDSVLRLSPTLQLEDGFAPTQWQQDNATDADLGSMGPVLLPGGWVYADGKSGLGYLLRADALGGVGGQAQVISICSSYGGAATVGSQMLLPCTDGLRQVLLGSDHRLTLGWHAPGQVSGSPIVGGHTVYSLDGNGTLYAINSQTGKVITTISVGSTSRFATPTLSGNHVFVGTMTGVAAVTIS
;
A
#
# COMPACT_ATOMS: atom_id res chain seq x y z
N MET A 1 -31.85 -41.44 -2.62
CA MET A 1 -32.14 -40.80 -1.31
C MET A 1 -32.09 -39.30 -1.51
N LEU A 2 -33.25 -38.64 -1.45
CA LEU A 2 -33.39 -37.20 -1.59
C LEU A 2 -33.07 -36.55 -0.24
N GLY A 3 -31.91 -35.92 -0.13
CA GLY A 3 -31.52 -35.15 1.04
C GLY A 3 -32.20 -33.78 1.04
N ALA A 4 -32.84 -33.44 2.17
CA ALA A 4 -33.49 -32.14 2.37
C ALA A 4 -32.43 -31.02 2.37
N PHE A 5 -32.72 -29.97 1.59
CA PHE A 5 -31.87 -28.76 1.56
C PHE A 5 -32.50 -27.68 2.46
N PRO A 6 -31.70 -26.91 3.21
CA PRO A 6 -32.22 -25.79 3.95
C PRO A 6 -32.69 -24.67 3.02
N LEU A 7 -33.94 -24.28 3.15
CA LEU A 7 -34.58 -23.16 2.46
C LEU A 7 -34.56 -21.97 3.42
N PHE A 8 -33.86 -20.91 3.06
CA PHE A 8 -33.87 -19.67 3.83
C PHE A 8 -34.80 -18.66 3.15
N ILE A 9 -35.83 -18.22 3.88
CA ILE A 9 -36.75 -17.17 3.44
C ILE A 9 -36.50 -15.95 4.33
N ILE A 10 -36.07 -14.84 3.74
CA ILE A 10 -35.94 -13.57 4.45
C ILE A 10 -37.04 -12.64 3.94
N THR A 11 -37.91 -12.19 4.85
CA THR A 11 -38.96 -11.20 4.56
C THR A 11 -38.44 -9.81 4.91
N VAL A 12 -38.46 -8.89 3.94
CA VAL A 12 -38.13 -7.47 4.13
C VAL A 12 -39.40 -6.65 4.29
N PRO A 13 -39.41 -5.55 5.08
CA PRO A 13 -40.55 -4.65 5.18
C PRO A 13 -40.90 -4.04 3.81
N GLY A 14 -42.08 -4.33 3.30
CA GLY A 14 -42.54 -3.91 1.96
C GLY A 14 -43.14 -5.02 1.12
N GLY A 15 -43.24 -6.26 1.65
CA GLY A 15 -44.01 -7.37 1.01
C GLY A 15 -43.27 -8.08 -0.12
N MET A 16 -41.94 -8.03 -0.16
CA MET A 16 -41.12 -8.79 -1.10
C MET A 16 -40.45 -9.96 -0.37
N ALA A 17 -40.59 -11.18 -0.85
CA ALA A 17 -39.88 -12.36 -0.36
C ALA A 17 -38.74 -12.69 -1.34
N VAL A 18 -37.52 -12.82 -0.82
CA VAL A 18 -36.34 -13.26 -1.60
C VAL A 18 -36.08 -14.72 -1.24
N ILE A 19 -36.09 -15.59 -2.23
CA ILE A 19 -35.86 -17.02 -2.06
C ILE A 19 -34.47 -17.35 -2.59
N PHE A 20 -33.61 -17.88 -1.73
CA PHE A 20 -32.29 -18.38 -2.12
C PHE A 20 -32.36 -19.89 -2.40
N VAL A 21 -31.98 -20.28 -3.60
CA VAL A 21 -31.87 -21.69 -4.00
C VAL A 21 -30.38 -21.97 -4.30
N PHE A 22 -29.77 -22.81 -3.48
CA PHE A 22 -28.42 -23.26 -3.71
C PHE A 22 -28.40 -24.53 -4.54
N ARG A 23 -27.70 -24.54 -5.69
CA ARG A 23 -27.42 -25.76 -6.46
C ARG A 23 -25.96 -26.14 -6.30
N ARG A 24 -25.74 -27.39 -5.92
CA ARG A 24 -24.40 -27.98 -5.89
C ARG A 24 -23.95 -28.32 -7.30
N ALA A 25 -22.85 -27.75 -7.78
CA ALA A 25 -22.24 -28.16 -9.03
C ALA A 25 -21.46 -29.47 -8.83
N ARG A 26 -21.53 -30.38 -9.81
CA ARG A 26 -20.76 -31.63 -9.81
C ARG A 26 -19.27 -31.30 -10.06
N ARG A 27 -18.41 -31.91 -9.26
CA ARG A 27 -16.96 -31.91 -9.41
C ARG A 27 -16.57 -32.42 -10.79
N ILE A 28 -15.75 -31.67 -11.49
CA ILE A 28 -14.85 -32.14 -12.55
C ILE A 28 -13.46 -31.83 -12.05
N ASP A 29 -12.58 -32.80 -12.13
CA ASP A 29 -11.28 -32.93 -11.47
C ASP A 29 -10.44 -31.66 -11.30
N GLY A 30 -9.94 -31.46 -10.07
CA GLY A 30 -8.74 -30.68 -9.73
C GLY A 30 -8.97 -29.17 -9.54
N GLY A 31 -9.47 -28.71 -8.38
CA GLY A 31 -9.49 -27.28 -8.06
C GLY A 31 -10.54 -26.93 -6.99
N GLN A 32 -10.24 -25.97 -6.18
CA GLN A 32 -11.04 -25.51 -5.05
C GLN A 32 -12.52 -25.21 -5.41
N ASP A 33 -13.43 -25.53 -4.49
CA ASP A 33 -14.86 -25.25 -4.61
C ASP A 33 -15.12 -23.73 -4.64
N VAL A 34 -15.49 -23.19 -5.78
CA VAL A 34 -15.99 -21.82 -5.94
C VAL A 34 -17.52 -21.87 -5.90
N MET A 35 -18.13 -21.29 -4.87
CA MET A 35 -19.58 -21.12 -4.78
C MET A 35 -20.01 -19.87 -5.56
N HIS A 36 -20.63 -20.05 -6.71
CA HIS A 36 -21.34 -18.98 -7.40
C HIS A 36 -22.77 -18.85 -6.90
N ALA A 37 -23.12 -17.71 -6.33
CA ALA A 37 -24.50 -17.35 -6.01
C ALA A 37 -25.15 -16.67 -7.22
N LEU A 38 -26.15 -17.31 -7.82
CA LEU A 38 -27.00 -16.66 -8.83
C LEU A 38 -28.20 -16.03 -8.13
N MET A 39 -28.33 -14.72 -8.17
CA MET A 39 -29.54 -14.01 -7.71
C MET A 39 -30.62 -14.04 -8.78
N HIS A 40 -31.73 -14.70 -8.50
CA HIS A 40 -32.96 -14.56 -9.27
C HIS A 40 -34.01 -13.85 -8.42
N THR A 41 -34.41 -12.65 -8.85
CA THR A 41 -35.53 -11.92 -8.23
C THR A 41 -36.86 -12.37 -8.85
N VAL A 42 -37.67 -13.08 -8.10
CA VAL A 42 -39.04 -13.46 -8.53
C VAL A 42 -40.02 -12.53 -7.83
N ARG A 43 -40.73 -11.72 -8.60
CA ARG A 43 -41.78 -10.83 -8.12
C ARG A 43 -43.09 -11.60 -8.05
N VAL A 44 -43.53 -11.99 -6.85
CA VAL A 44 -44.83 -12.62 -6.65
C VAL A 44 -45.85 -11.54 -6.24
N ARG A 45 -46.86 -11.27 -7.11
CA ARG A 45 -48.06 -10.48 -6.76
C ARG A 45 -49.10 -11.43 -6.19
N GLY A 46 -49.31 -11.40 -4.87
CA GLY A 46 -50.41 -12.10 -4.21
C GLY A 46 -51.05 -11.19 -3.17
N LYS A 47 -52.41 -11.05 -3.24
CA LYS A 47 -53.19 -10.38 -2.21
C LYS A 47 -53.22 -11.25 -0.95
N LEU A 48 -52.81 -10.70 0.19
CA LEU A 48 -52.96 -11.32 1.51
C LEU A 48 -54.31 -10.96 2.12
N PRO A 49 -54.99 -11.90 2.80
CA PRO A 49 -56.23 -11.63 3.51
C PRO A 49 -56.00 -10.92 4.84
N THR A 50 -56.83 -9.95 5.09
CA THR A 50 -56.91 -9.19 6.35
C THR A 50 -57.59 -10.02 7.43
N THR A 51 -56.93 -10.32 8.56
CA THR A 51 -57.59 -10.42 9.88
C THR A 51 -56.58 -10.34 11.03
N SER A 52 -57.00 -9.61 11.98
CA SER A 52 -56.91 -9.53 13.45
C SER A 52 -55.88 -8.59 14.07
N ARG A 53 -56.51 -7.62 14.73
CA ARG A 53 -55.91 -6.67 15.70
C ARG A 53 -55.42 -7.42 16.96
N THR A 54 -54.18 -7.16 17.37
CA THR A 54 -53.81 -7.30 18.79
C THR A 54 -53.09 -6.04 19.24
N ARG A 55 -53.54 -5.52 20.37
CA ARG A 55 -53.11 -4.27 21.02
C ARG A 55 -51.68 -4.45 21.59
N LEU A 56 -50.80 -3.51 21.32
CA LEU A 56 -49.61 -3.30 22.14
C LEU A 56 -49.86 -2.09 23.06
N GLN A 57 -49.77 -2.34 24.36
CA GLN A 57 -49.78 -1.33 25.41
C GLN A 57 -48.40 -0.60 25.42
N ALA A 58 -48.50 0.70 25.42
CA ALA A 58 -47.40 1.59 25.71
C ALA A 58 -47.08 1.60 27.21
N TRP A 59 -45.86 1.45 27.58
CA TRP A 59 -45.33 1.81 28.90
C TRP A 59 -44.48 3.04 28.77
N SER A 60 -45.02 4.13 29.30
CA SER A 60 -44.34 5.37 29.65
C SER A 60 -43.77 5.23 31.07
N GLY A 61 -42.52 5.45 31.26
CA GLY A 61 -41.85 5.49 32.56
C GLY A 61 -40.92 6.68 32.65
N THR A 62 -41.43 7.69 33.27
CA THR A 62 -40.75 8.90 33.78
C THR A 62 -39.78 8.56 34.92
N CYS A 63 -38.59 9.18 34.95
CA CYS A 63 -37.79 9.50 36.15
C CYS A 63 -36.90 10.70 35.82
N ALA A 64 -37.18 11.76 36.25
CA ALA A 64 -37.01 12.67 37.37
C ALA A 64 -35.53 12.92 37.77
N LEU A 65 -35.22 14.21 37.61
CA LEU A 65 -34.11 14.99 38.16
C LEU A 65 -33.68 14.62 39.60
N LEU A 66 -32.38 14.67 39.85
CA LEU A 66 -31.89 15.12 41.18
C LEU A 66 -30.66 16.04 41.02
N ALA A 67 -30.80 17.15 41.72
CA ALA A 67 -29.94 18.33 41.72
C ALA A 67 -28.79 18.20 42.71
N LEU A 68 -27.69 18.84 42.39
CA LEU A 68 -26.89 19.82 43.13
C LEU A 68 -26.73 19.65 44.65
N LEU A 69 -25.51 19.45 45.13
CA LEU A 69 -25.06 19.98 46.41
C LEU A 69 -23.57 20.36 46.36
N ILE A 70 -23.36 21.67 46.49
CA ILE A 70 -22.09 22.37 46.74
C ILE A 70 -21.75 22.22 48.22
N VAL A 71 -20.51 21.90 48.56
CA VAL A 71 -19.95 22.17 49.89
C VAL A 71 -18.64 22.93 49.72
N LEU A 72 -18.71 24.16 50.18
CA LEU A 72 -17.62 25.08 50.47
C LEU A 72 -17.05 24.77 51.88
N ALA A 73 -15.74 24.59 51.99
CA ALA A 73 -14.96 24.82 53.22
C ALA A 73 -13.48 24.83 52.77
N GLY A 74 -12.60 25.73 53.09
CA GLY A 74 -12.49 26.69 54.14
C GLY A 74 -11.02 27.07 54.15
N CYS A 75 -10.68 28.33 53.96
CA CYS A 75 -9.33 28.89 54.07
C CYS A 75 -8.84 28.85 55.51
N SER A 76 -7.60 28.47 55.72
CA SER A 76 -6.83 28.80 56.91
C SER A 76 -5.41 29.25 56.53
N PRO A 77 -4.90 30.32 57.12
CA PRO A 77 -3.63 30.91 56.74
C PRO A 77 -2.46 30.22 57.45
N PHE A 78 -1.43 29.89 56.71
CA PHE A 78 -0.17 29.42 57.26
C PHE A 78 0.80 30.61 57.46
N SER A 79 1.33 30.65 58.63
CA SER A 79 2.26 31.59 59.23
C SER A 79 3.60 31.60 58.47
N SER A 80 4.12 32.80 58.24
CA SER A 80 5.43 33.10 57.75
C SER A 80 6.52 32.71 58.77
N ASN A 81 7.43 31.81 58.36
CA ASN A 81 8.69 31.61 59.08
C ASN A 81 9.84 32.09 58.19
N SER A 82 10.53 33.11 58.68
CA SER A 82 11.68 33.73 58.07
C SER A 82 12.91 32.82 58.18
N GLY A 83 13.34 32.22 57.05
CA GLY A 83 14.58 31.46 56.92
C GLY A 83 15.61 32.25 56.11
N ALA A 84 16.85 32.22 56.54
CA ALA A 84 18.02 32.93 56.06
C ALA A 84 18.28 32.77 54.55
N PRO A 85 18.99 33.71 53.89
CA PRO A 85 19.21 33.71 52.44
C PRO A 85 20.14 32.54 52.03
N ALA A 86 19.65 31.71 51.11
CA ALA A 86 20.44 30.65 50.45
C ALA A 86 21.43 31.28 49.49
N LYS A 87 22.66 30.77 49.50
CA LYS A 87 23.72 31.14 48.57
C LYS A 87 23.31 30.76 47.12
N PRO A 88 23.66 31.57 46.10
CA PRO A 88 23.35 31.26 44.73
C PRO A 88 24.10 29.99 44.29
N ILE A 89 23.30 29.01 43.81
CA ILE A 89 23.83 27.82 43.14
C ILE A 89 24.18 28.21 41.71
N THR A 90 25.45 28.14 41.33
CA THR A 90 25.91 28.31 39.95
C THR A 90 25.35 27.17 39.09
N PRO A 91 24.66 27.46 37.97
CA PRO A 91 24.18 26.39 37.09
C PRO A 91 25.37 25.61 36.51
N LEU A 92 25.40 24.32 36.73
CA LEU A 92 26.32 23.42 36.04
C LEU A 92 25.91 23.35 34.57
N THR A 93 26.61 24.04 33.69
CA THR A 93 26.45 23.89 32.24
C THR A 93 27.04 22.54 31.85
N LEU A 94 26.15 21.54 31.62
CA LEU A 94 26.52 20.34 30.91
C LEU A 94 26.90 20.73 29.45
N PRO A 95 28.02 20.25 28.91
CA PRO A 95 28.32 20.49 27.52
C PRO A 95 27.29 19.80 26.65
N THR A 96 26.48 20.58 25.96
CA THR A 96 25.56 20.09 24.92
C THR A 96 26.44 19.60 23.75
N ARG A 97 26.68 18.31 23.71
CA ARG A 97 27.33 17.68 22.56
C ARG A 97 26.35 17.72 21.39
N THR A 98 26.45 18.75 20.56
CA THR A 98 25.75 18.80 19.27
C THR A 98 26.35 17.70 18.41
N VAL A 99 25.70 16.54 18.37
CA VAL A 99 26.01 15.50 17.40
C VAL A 99 25.43 16.00 16.08
N THR A 100 26.25 16.58 15.23
CA THR A 100 25.92 16.85 13.84
C THR A 100 25.70 15.48 13.19
N PRO A 101 24.52 15.19 12.64
CA PRO A 101 24.31 13.94 11.91
C PRO A 101 25.28 13.91 10.73
N THR A 102 26.20 12.97 10.73
CA THR A 102 27.02 12.72 9.54
C THR A 102 26.12 12.04 8.54
N ALA A 103 25.81 12.70 7.43
CA ALA A 103 25.05 12.10 6.34
C ALA A 103 25.71 10.78 5.93
N SER A 104 24.94 9.73 5.88
CA SER A 104 25.41 8.42 5.48
C SER A 104 25.51 8.36 3.96
N THR A 105 26.61 7.81 3.43
CA THR A 105 26.70 7.55 1.99
C THR A 105 25.86 6.32 1.64
N VAL A 106 25.01 6.43 0.64
CA VAL A 106 24.27 5.29 0.06
C VAL A 106 25.25 4.48 -0.79
N SER A 107 25.33 3.18 -0.53
CA SER A 107 26.11 2.23 -1.34
C SER A 107 25.36 1.88 -2.62
N SER A 108 26.08 1.48 -3.68
CA SER A 108 25.45 0.92 -4.89
C SER A 108 24.69 -0.38 -4.63
N ALA A 109 25.02 -1.07 -3.53
CA ALA A 109 24.32 -2.26 -3.07
C ALA A 109 23.05 -1.97 -2.22
N ASP A 110 22.84 -0.71 -1.80
CA ASP A 110 21.68 -0.35 -0.98
C ASP A 110 20.40 -0.30 -1.82
N TRP A 111 19.30 -0.68 -1.15
CA TRP A 111 17.95 -0.66 -1.67
C TRP A 111 17.07 0.12 -0.71
N THR A 112 16.97 1.43 -0.90
CA THR A 112 16.51 2.38 0.12
C THR A 112 15.03 2.71 0.09
N THR A 113 14.32 2.28 -0.96
CA THR A 113 12.89 2.49 -1.18
C THR A 113 12.35 1.42 -2.12
N TYR A 114 11.04 1.36 -2.32
CA TYR A 114 10.41 0.46 -3.29
C TYR A 114 11.07 0.62 -4.68
N HIS A 115 11.40 -0.52 -5.29
CA HIS A 115 12.12 -0.56 -6.57
C HIS A 115 13.39 0.31 -6.60
N ARG A 116 14.09 0.38 -5.45
CA ARG A 116 15.43 0.96 -5.26
C ARG A 116 15.52 2.48 -5.30
N ASP A 117 14.76 3.17 -6.13
CA ASP A 117 14.86 4.61 -6.34
C ASP A 117 13.50 5.30 -6.49
N ASN A 118 13.50 6.63 -6.51
CA ASN A 118 12.28 7.43 -6.59
C ASN A 118 11.54 7.30 -7.93
N ALA A 119 12.24 6.95 -9.01
CA ALA A 119 11.60 6.69 -10.31
C ALA A 119 11.00 5.28 -10.40
N ARG A 120 11.23 4.45 -9.37
CA ARG A 120 10.75 3.07 -9.24
C ARG A 120 11.30 2.15 -10.33
N THR A 121 12.60 2.30 -10.65
CA THR A 121 13.20 1.55 -11.76
C THR A 121 13.35 0.06 -11.48
N GLY A 122 13.61 -0.33 -10.23
CA GLY A 122 13.85 -1.73 -9.85
C GLY A 122 15.06 -2.35 -10.55
N TYR A 123 16.07 -1.54 -10.93
CA TYR A 123 17.19 -2.00 -11.76
C TYR A 123 18.55 -1.83 -11.08
N VAL A 124 19.38 -2.88 -11.18
CA VAL A 124 20.80 -2.89 -10.76
C VAL A 124 21.64 -3.32 -11.96
N ALA A 125 22.32 -2.35 -12.57
CA ALA A 125 23.03 -2.57 -13.85
C ALA A 125 24.24 -3.50 -13.76
N ASP A 126 24.95 -3.45 -12.64
CA ASP A 126 26.20 -4.18 -12.39
C ASP A 126 26.03 -5.50 -11.61
N ALA A 127 24.78 -5.93 -11.43
CA ALA A 127 24.49 -7.22 -10.83
C ALA A 127 24.88 -8.38 -11.74
N ALA A 128 25.37 -9.47 -11.15
CA ALA A 128 25.66 -10.69 -11.89
C ALA A 128 24.37 -11.36 -12.40
N ASP A 129 24.45 -11.94 -13.60
CA ASP A 129 23.35 -12.71 -14.15
C ASP A 129 23.17 -14.03 -13.37
N ALA A 130 21.93 -14.44 -13.17
CA ALA A 130 21.62 -15.68 -12.49
C ALA A 130 21.79 -16.89 -13.42
N HIS A 131 22.45 -17.93 -12.90
CA HIS A 131 22.45 -19.26 -13.49
C HIS A 131 21.69 -20.25 -12.59
N GLN A 132 21.78 -20.05 -11.28
CA GLN A 132 21.09 -20.87 -10.28
C GLN A 132 20.62 -20.01 -9.10
N LEU A 133 19.52 -20.44 -8.48
CA LEU A 133 18.99 -19.89 -7.23
C LEU A 133 19.10 -20.95 -6.13
N THR A 134 19.66 -20.57 -4.98
CA THR A 134 19.79 -21.45 -3.81
C THR A 134 19.28 -20.76 -2.56
N ALA A 135 18.58 -21.49 -1.68
CA ALA A 135 18.11 -20.92 -0.42
C ALA A 135 19.32 -20.55 0.46
N ALA A 136 19.37 -19.29 0.92
CA ALA A 136 20.37 -18.83 1.85
C ALA A 136 19.88 -19.00 3.31
N TRP A 137 18.80 -18.34 3.65
CA TRP A 137 18.17 -18.42 4.96
C TRP A 137 16.68 -18.03 4.87
N ASN A 138 15.93 -18.42 5.89
CA ASN A 138 14.54 -18.01 6.11
C ASN A 138 14.38 -17.56 7.56
N ARG A 139 13.71 -16.44 7.81
CA ARG A 139 13.46 -15.90 9.14
C ARG A 139 11.97 -15.70 9.36
N GLN A 140 11.43 -16.42 10.34
CA GLN A 140 10.09 -16.15 10.85
C GLN A 140 10.10 -14.87 11.69
N LEU A 141 9.07 -14.05 11.51
CA LEU A 141 8.84 -12.79 12.20
C LEU A 141 7.45 -12.80 12.86
N ASP A 142 7.08 -11.69 13.49
CA ASP A 142 5.82 -11.55 14.23
C ASP A 142 4.57 -11.30 13.37
N GLY A 143 4.72 -11.23 12.05
CA GLY A 143 3.61 -11.02 11.12
C GLY A 143 3.99 -11.27 9.68
N ALA A 144 2.99 -11.24 8.81
CA ALA A 144 3.18 -11.29 7.37
C ALA A 144 3.96 -10.06 6.88
N VAL A 145 4.70 -10.22 5.79
CA VAL A 145 5.48 -9.15 5.13
C VAL A 145 4.90 -8.92 3.75
N TYR A 146 4.12 -7.85 3.62
CA TYR A 146 3.60 -7.36 2.33
C TYR A 146 4.55 -6.35 1.70
N ALA A 147 5.24 -5.59 2.54
CA ALA A 147 6.22 -4.59 2.14
C ALA A 147 7.40 -5.23 1.40
N GLU A 148 7.97 -4.52 0.43
CA GLU A 148 9.26 -4.88 -0.15
C GLU A 148 10.36 -4.71 0.91
N PRO A 149 11.20 -5.73 1.20
CA PRO A 149 12.33 -5.57 2.11
C PRO A 149 13.31 -4.51 1.59
N LEU A 150 13.83 -3.64 2.46
CA LEU A 150 14.90 -2.73 2.08
C LEU A 150 16.25 -3.33 2.42
N VAL A 151 17.32 -2.86 1.77
CA VAL A 151 18.69 -3.15 2.17
C VAL A 151 19.44 -1.85 2.42
N VAL A 152 19.97 -1.71 3.63
CA VAL A 152 20.74 -0.55 4.05
C VAL A 152 22.04 -1.04 4.70
N ARG A 153 23.16 -0.82 4.07
CA ARG A 153 24.50 -1.19 4.60
C ARG A 153 24.59 -2.63 5.09
N GLU A 154 24.28 -3.59 4.25
CA GLU A 154 24.28 -5.03 4.59
C GLU A 154 23.23 -5.46 5.64
N HIS A 155 22.26 -4.59 5.97
CA HIS A 155 21.11 -4.92 6.82
C HIS A 155 19.83 -4.97 5.99
N VAL A 156 19.08 -6.04 6.15
CA VAL A 156 17.73 -6.17 5.57
C VAL A 156 16.72 -5.57 6.54
N ILE A 157 16.04 -4.52 6.13
CA ILE A 157 14.99 -3.89 6.90
C ILE A 157 13.64 -4.46 6.45
N VAL A 158 12.89 -5.01 7.39
CA VAL A 158 11.62 -5.71 7.13
C VAL A 158 10.52 -5.11 7.99
N ALA A 159 9.41 -4.77 7.36
CA ALA A 159 8.19 -4.31 8.02
C ALA A 159 7.15 -5.43 8.05
N THR A 160 6.40 -5.58 9.15
CA THR A 160 5.44 -6.65 9.33
C THR A 160 4.04 -6.13 9.65
N GLU A 161 3.03 -6.95 9.35
CA GLU A 161 1.65 -6.71 9.80
C GLU A 161 1.49 -6.84 11.33
N GLY A 162 2.53 -7.28 12.05
CA GLY A 162 2.62 -7.18 13.52
C GLY A 162 2.96 -5.77 14.03
N ASN A 163 3.00 -4.74 13.16
CA ASN A 163 3.46 -3.38 13.47
C ASN A 163 4.91 -3.32 13.94
N SER A 164 5.78 -4.11 13.35
CA SER A 164 7.19 -4.16 13.69
C SER A 164 8.11 -3.82 12.53
N LEU A 165 9.21 -3.15 12.84
CA LEU A 165 10.38 -3.07 11.97
C LEU A 165 11.50 -3.94 12.55
N TYR A 166 12.10 -4.72 11.69
CA TYR A 166 13.28 -5.54 11.96
C TYR A 166 14.46 -5.08 11.14
N SER A 167 15.65 -5.15 11.70
CA SER A 167 16.92 -5.14 10.97
C SER A 167 17.56 -6.51 11.11
N LEU A 168 17.85 -7.12 9.98
CA LEU A 168 18.48 -8.43 9.91
C LEU A 168 19.84 -8.30 9.22
N ASP A 169 20.82 -9.08 9.67
CA ASP A 169 22.07 -9.24 8.93
C ASP A 169 21.78 -9.91 7.57
N ALA A 170 22.20 -9.30 6.46
CA ALA A 170 21.84 -9.74 5.12
C ALA A 170 22.39 -11.14 4.77
N ARG A 171 23.50 -11.56 5.38
CA ARG A 171 24.15 -12.84 5.08
C ARG A 171 23.57 -14.00 5.90
N SER A 172 23.21 -13.72 7.17
CA SER A 172 22.81 -14.77 8.11
C SER A 172 21.32 -14.75 8.50
N GLY A 173 20.62 -13.65 8.21
CA GLY A 173 19.25 -13.43 8.68
C GLY A 173 19.13 -13.26 10.19
N GLN A 174 20.23 -13.01 10.92
CA GLN A 174 20.18 -12.76 12.36
C GLN A 174 19.57 -11.38 12.64
N VAL A 175 18.64 -11.34 13.60
CA VAL A 175 18.05 -10.07 14.05
C VAL A 175 19.09 -9.23 14.76
N GLN A 176 19.32 -8.02 14.26
CA GLN A 176 20.23 -7.02 14.85
C GLN A 176 19.46 -6.13 15.83
N TRP A 177 18.30 -5.68 15.41
CA TRP A 177 17.34 -4.98 16.27
C TRP A 177 15.89 -5.24 15.80
N HIS A 178 14.95 -5.01 16.71
CA HIS A 178 13.52 -5.10 16.49
C HIS A 178 12.83 -4.00 17.26
N THR A 179 11.87 -3.33 16.64
CA THR A 179 11.05 -2.29 17.25
C THR A 179 9.59 -2.47 16.85
N ASN A 180 8.71 -2.59 17.84
CA ASN A 180 7.26 -2.67 17.66
C ASN A 180 6.60 -1.32 17.98
N PHE A 181 5.58 -0.94 17.23
CA PHE A 181 4.95 0.39 17.33
C PHE A 181 3.57 0.37 17.97
N GLY A 182 3.09 -0.75 18.42
CA GLY A 182 1.79 -0.94 19.07
C GLY A 182 0.98 -2.05 18.43
N SER A 183 -0.17 -2.35 19.02
CA SER A 183 -1.04 -3.42 18.52
C SER A 183 -1.57 -3.09 17.14
N PRO A 184 -1.44 -3.97 16.15
CA PRO A 184 -2.05 -3.78 14.84
C PRO A 184 -3.57 -3.84 14.93
N VAL A 185 -4.26 -3.41 13.89
CA VAL A 185 -5.73 -3.36 13.86
C VAL A 185 -6.29 -4.74 13.53
N PRO A 186 -7.10 -5.35 14.41
CA PRO A 186 -7.81 -6.59 14.07
C PRO A 186 -8.82 -6.35 12.95
N LEU A 187 -8.84 -7.21 11.94
CA LEU A 187 -9.78 -7.11 10.81
C LEU A 187 -11.25 -7.05 11.27
N SER A 188 -11.58 -7.73 12.36
CA SER A 188 -12.93 -7.75 12.94
C SER A 188 -13.42 -6.38 13.45
N THR A 189 -12.53 -5.39 13.58
CA THR A 189 -12.85 -4.01 14.00
C THR A 189 -12.92 -3.04 12.82
N LEU A 190 -12.60 -3.49 11.62
CA LEU A 190 -12.65 -2.72 10.39
C LEU A 190 -13.97 -2.97 9.64
N PRO A 191 -14.43 -2.00 8.82
CA PRO A 191 -15.68 -2.16 8.07
C PRO A 191 -15.58 -3.23 6.97
N CYS A 192 -14.40 -3.49 6.44
CA CYS A 192 -14.05 -4.56 5.49
C CYS A 192 -12.53 -4.77 5.47
N GLY A 193 -11.98 -5.45 4.47
CA GLY A 193 -10.55 -5.72 4.35
C GLY A 193 -10.26 -7.21 4.14
N ASN A 194 -8.99 -7.55 3.94
CA ASN A 194 -8.53 -8.93 3.73
C ASN A 194 -7.17 -9.23 4.38
N ILE A 195 -6.66 -8.33 5.22
CA ILE A 195 -5.42 -8.51 5.99
C ILE A 195 -5.78 -8.55 7.47
N ASP A 196 -5.32 -9.58 8.20
CA ASP A 196 -5.61 -9.79 9.62
C ASP A 196 -4.38 -10.33 10.36
N PRO A 197 -3.85 -9.58 11.33
CA PRO A 197 -4.15 -8.18 11.63
C PRO A 197 -3.58 -7.23 10.56
N LEU A 198 -4.07 -5.99 10.51
CA LEU A 198 -3.59 -4.93 9.65
C LEU A 198 -2.58 -4.06 10.42
N GLY A 199 -1.36 -3.98 9.91
CA GLY A 199 -0.24 -3.27 10.53
C GLY A 199 0.56 -2.44 9.53
N ILE A 200 1.86 -2.75 9.31
CA ILE A 200 2.69 -2.05 8.32
C ILE A 200 2.62 -2.80 6.99
N THR A 201 1.73 -2.38 6.10
CA THR A 201 1.57 -2.96 4.77
C THR A 201 2.45 -2.26 3.72
N GLY A 202 2.58 -0.93 3.80
CA GLY A 202 3.36 -0.12 2.87
C GLY A 202 4.88 -0.32 3.03
N THR A 203 5.60 -0.35 1.90
CA THR A 203 7.07 -0.43 1.90
C THR A 203 7.68 0.81 2.55
N PRO A 204 8.58 0.65 3.53
CA PRO A 204 9.31 1.74 4.17
C PRO A 204 10.22 2.52 3.21
N VAL A 205 10.77 3.63 3.69
CA VAL A 205 11.81 4.38 2.99
C VAL A 205 12.94 4.74 3.94
N TYR A 206 14.19 4.65 3.47
CA TYR A 206 15.38 5.06 4.22
C TYR A 206 15.85 6.45 3.80
N ASP A 207 16.07 7.32 4.79
CA ASP A 207 16.68 8.64 4.60
C ASP A 207 18.17 8.61 5.00
N PRO A 208 19.10 8.68 4.04
CA PRO A 208 20.53 8.70 4.34
C PRO A 208 20.98 9.98 5.05
N ALA A 209 20.24 11.09 4.90
CA ALA A 209 20.59 12.37 5.52
C ALA A 209 20.39 12.35 7.04
N THR A 210 19.33 11.70 7.51
CA THR A 210 19.01 11.56 8.94
C THR A 210 19.41 10.19 9.51
N ASN A 211 19.74 9.23 8.66
CA ASN A 211 19.93 7.82 9.00
C ASN A 211 18.67 7.18 9.63
N LEU A 212 17.49 7.57 9.15
CA LEU A 212 16.22 7.04 9.62
C LEU A 212 15.53 6.17 8.56
N VAL A 213 14.91 5.10 9.01
CA VAL A 213 13.93 4.33 8.24
C VAL A 213 12.54 4.81 8.64
N PHE A 214 11.74 5.23 7.68
CA PHE A 214 10.37 5.66 7.88
C PHE A 214 9.40 4.57 7.46
N ALA A 215 8.36 4.35 8.25
CA ALA A 215 7.24 3.47 7.97
C ALA A 215 5.94 4.07 8.53
N VAL A 216 4.80 3.58 8.07
CA VAL A 216 3.49 3.91 8.65
C VAL A 216 2.91 2.66 9.28
N ALA A 217 2.66 2.71 10.58
CA ALA A 217 2.03 1.65 11.35
C ALA A 217 0.54 1.94 11.53
N GLU A 218 -0.32 0.99 11.17
CA GLU A 218 -1.75 1.07 11.46
C GLU A 218 -2.01 0.45 12.83
N VAL A 219 -2.33 1.31 13.81
CA VAL A 219 -2.49 0.89 15.20
C VAL A 219 -3.96 0.85 15.61
N SER A 220 -4.28 -0.03 16.55
CA SER A 220 -5.65 -0.16 17.08
C SER A 220 -6.20 1.16 17.57
N GLY A 221 -7.38 1.52 17.05
CA GLY A 221 -8.01 2.77 17.35
C GLY A 221 -8.71 3.48 16.19
N PRO A 222 -8.68 2.97 14.94
CA PRO A 222 -7.58 2.81 14.00
C PRO A 222 -6.93 4.16 13.69
N GLU A 223 -5.61 4.24 13.82
CA GLU A 223 -4.79 5.43 13.52
C GLU A 223 -3.58 5.03 12.68
N HIS A 224 -3.17 5.89 11.76
CA HIS A 224 -1.93 5.72 10.99
C HIS A 224 -0.81 6.55 11.62
N ILE A 225 0.23 5.87 12.07
CA ILE A 225 1.36 6.49 12.76
C ILE A 225 2.60 6.45 11.89
N LEU A 226 3.07 7.62 11.43
CA LEU A 226 4.39 7.74 10.83
C LEU A 226 5.44 7.57 11.93
N VAL A 227 6.31 6.60 11.74
CA VAL A 227 7.48 6.35 12.59
C VAL A 227 8.76 6.57 11.80
N GLY A 228 9.79 7.10 12.45
CA GLY A 228 11.16 7.19 11.94
C GLY A 228 12.11 6.58 12.95
N VAL A 229 12.80 5.50 12.58
CA VAL A 229 13.70 4.77 13.46
C VAL A 229 15.14 4.87 12.96
N ASN A 230 16.08 4.99 13.87
CA ASN A 230 17.51 4.96 13.53
C ASN A 230 17.87 3.59 12.92
N ALA A 231 18.40 3.59 11.70
CA ALA A 231 18.69 2.38 10.94
C ALA A 231 19.71 1.45 11.62
N ASN A 232 20.61 1.99 12.47
CA ASN A 232 21.61 1.20 13.16
C ASN A 232 21.11 0.58 14.48
N THR A 233 20.16 1.26 15.16
CA THR A 233 19.79 0.90 16.55
C THR A 233 18.32 0.53 16.73
N GLY A 234 17.46 0.81 15.76
CA GLY A 234 16.02 0.65 15.89
C GLY A 234 15.35 1.68 16.81
N GLN A 235 16.11 2.65 17.36
CA GLN A 235 15.54 3.66 18.25
C GLN A 235 14.59 4.59 17.51
N VAL A 236 13.37 4.75 18.04
CA VAL A 236 12.37 5.68 17.49
C VAL A 236 12.82 7.12 17.73
N GLN A 237 12.92 7.91 16.68
CA GLN A 237 13.25 9.33 16.71
C GLN A 237 12.10 10.21 16.22
N VAL A 238 11.23 9.68 15.35
CA VAL A 238 10.02 10.35 14.88
C VAL A 238 8.84 9.44 15.18
N ARG A 239 7.78 10.01 15.73
CA ARG A 239 6.48 9.37 15.92
C ARG A 239 5.39 10.43 15.88
N ARG A 240 4.50 10.34 14.91
CA ARG A 240 3.38 11.28 14.77
C ARG A 240 2.21 10.64 14.05
N VAL A 241 0.99 11.07 14.35
CA VAL A 241 -0.20 10.73 13.59
C VAL A 241 -0.03 11.28 12.17
N ALA A 242 -0.29 10.44 11.17
CA ALA A 242 -0.16 10.76 9.75
C ALA A 242 -1.51 10.94 9.06
N ASP A 243 -2.60 10.86 9.81
CA ASP A 243 -3.95 11.09 9.31
C ASP A 243 -4.17 12.59 9.09
N PRO A 244 -4.52 13.04 7.90
CA PRO A 244 -4.86 14.44 7.64
C PRO A 244 -6.22 14.79 8.28
N ALA A 245 -6.41 16.06 8.59
CA ALA A 245 -7.66 16.55 9.17
C ALA A 245 -8.85 16.24 8.24
N GLY A 246 -9.90 15.64 8.79
CA GLY A 246 -11.12 15.28 8.06
C GLY A 246 -11.11 13.89 7.44
N MET A 247 -10.02 13.15 7.52
CA MET A 247 -9.96 11.75 7.08
C MET A 247 -10.69 10.84 8.09
N GLU A 248 -11.60 10.01 7.60
CA GLU A 248 -12.14 8.88 8.37
C GLU A 248 -11.10 7.75 8.36
N THR A 249 -10.47 7.44 9.48
CA THR A 249 -9.33 6.52 9.51
C THR A 249 -9.71 5.06 9.22
N ALA A 250 -10.85 4.60 9.76
CA ALA A 250 -11.25 3.19 9.71
C ALA A 250 -11.40 2.57 8.30
N PRO A 251 -11.91 3.28 7.26
CA PRO A 251 -12.01 2.73 5.92
C PRO A 251 -10.75 2.92 5.07
N HIS A 252 -9.74 3.65 5.56
CA HIS A 252 -8.49 3.88 4.84
C HIS A 252 -7.45 2.81 5.17
N GLN A 253 -6.58 2.55 4.20
CA GLN A 253 -5.40 1.70 4.34
C GLN A 253 -4.17 2.39 3.76
N GLN A 254 -3.07 2.36 4.51
CA GLN A 254 -1.76 2.79 4.04
C GLN A 254 -1.00 1.59 3.45
N ARG A 255 -1.19 1.33 2.16
CA ARG A 255 -0.62 0.18 1.45
C ARG A 255 0.53 0.54 0.53
N SER A 256 0.48 1.72 -0.04
CA SER A 256 1.46 2.24 -0.99
C SER A 256 2.82 2.43 -0.35
N ALA A 257 3.89 2.15 -1.08
CA ALA A 257 5.24 2.45 -0.63
C ALA A 257 5.42 3.92 -0.31
N LEU A 258 6.18 4.22 0.73
CA LEU A 258 6.60 5.59 1.03
C LEU A 258 7.58 6.09 -0.03
N ALA A 259 7.58 7.40 -0.26
CA ALA A 259 8.57 8.07 -1.08
C ALA A 259 9.26 9.17 -0.30
N LEU A 260 10.51 9.47 -0.65
CA LEU A 260 11.31 10.47 0.04
C LEU A 260 11.96 11.41 -0.96
N SER A 261 11.75 12.70 -0.80
CA SER A 261 12.43 13.73 -1.59
C SER A 261 12.57 15.01 -0.79
N ASN A 262 13.75 15.66 -0.89
CA ASN A 262 14.01 16.97 -0.30
C ASN A 262 13.64 17.09 1.19
N GLY A 263 13.92 16.04 1.99
CA GLY A 263 13.62 16.01 3.41
C GLY A 263 12.12 15.86 3.75
N MET A 264 11.31 15.42 2.79
CA MET A 264 9.89 15.13 2.97
C MET A 264 9.61 13.65 2.69
N VAL A 265 8.89 13.00 3.60
CA VAL A 265 8.32 11.66 3.43
C VAL A 265 6.90 11.80 2.91
N TYR A 266 6.62 11.20 1.76
CA TYR A 266 5.29 11.19 1.14
C TYR A 266 4.60 9.85 1.40
N ILE A 267 3.34 9.92 1.81
CA ILE A 267 2.50 8.80 2.24
C ILE A 267 1.23 8.84 1.41
N ALA A 268 0.90 7.77 0.70
CA ALA A 268 -0.35 7.68 -0.06
C ALA A 268 -1.31 6.70 0.60
N TYR A 269 -2.61 7.01 0.53
CA TYR A 269 -3.69 6.22 1.11
C TYR A 269 -4.73 5.83 0.07
N GLY A 270 -5.24 4.64 0.23
CA GLY A 270 -6.42 4.15 -0.47
C GLY A 270 -7.45 3.61 0.51
N GLY A 271 -8.45 2.90 -0.01
CA GLY A 271 -9.43 2.18 0.80
C GLY A 271 -8.98 0.78 1.18
N LEU A 272 -9.68 0.19 2.13
CA LEU A 272 -9.63 -1.23 2.44
C LEU A 272 -10.17 -2.06 1.26
N PHE A 273 -9.67 -3.30 1.11
CA PHE A 273 -10.25 -4.23 0.14
C PHE A 273 -11.75 -4.41 0.39
N GLY A 274 -12.57 -4.18 -0.66
CA GLY A 274 -14.03 -4.23 -0.59
C GLY A 274 -14.70 -2.86 -0.57
N ASP A 275 -13.94 -1.76 -0.69
CA ASP A 275 -14.39 -0.38 -0.95
C ASP A 275 -15.51 0.11 -0.02
N CYS A 276 -15.38 -0.22 1.26
CA CYS A 276 -16.36 0.12 2.29
C CYS A 276 -16.07 1.47 2.94
N GLY A 277 -17.12 2.07 3.48
CA GLY A 277 -17.02 3.34 4.19
C GLY A 277 -16.76 4.54 3.28
N ASN A 278 -16.50 5.68 3.90
CA ASN A 278 -16.26 6.94 3.20
C ASN A 278 -14.74 7.19 3.13
N TYR A 279 -14.06 6.57 2.17
CA TYR A 279 -12.64 6.80 1.94
C TYR A 279 -12.39 7.62 0.67
N HIS A 280 -11.21 8.22 0.61
CA HIS A 280 -10.69 8.97 -0.54
C HIS A 280 -9.21 8.61 -0.75
N GLY A 281 -8.72 8.85 -1.96
CA GLY A 281 -7.28 8.89 -2.18
C GLY A 281 -6.67 10.12 -1.51
N TRP A 282 -5.59 9.91 -0.76
CA TRP A 282 -4.81 10.99 -0.17
C TRP A 282 -3.33 10.84 -0.49
N VAL A 283 -2.64 11.97 -0.58
CA VAL A 283 -1.19 12.05 -0.41
C VAL A 283 -0.90 13.00 0.74
N VAL A 284 -0.09 12.56 1.69
CA VAL A 284 0.33 13.34 2.85
C VAL A 284 1.86 13.48 2.81
N ALA A 285 2.39 14.62 3.20
CA ALA A 285 3.82 14.83 3.30
C ALA A 285 4.23 15.32 4.70
N SER A 286 5.19 14.65 5.30
CA SER A 286 5.79 14.98 6.58
C SER A 286 7.28 15.25 6.41
N ARG A 287 7.80 16.24 7.13
CA ARG A 287 9.26 16.44 7.23
C ARG A 287 9.91 15.24 7.91
N THR A 288 11.13 14.92 7.49
CA THR A 288 11.94 13.83 8.08
C THR A 288 12.34 14.06 9.53
N ASP A 289 12.30 15.32 10.00
CA ASP A 289 12.49 15.66 11.43
C ASP A 289 11.20 15.48 12.27
N GLY A 290 10.08 15.15 11.63
CA GLY A 290 8.78 14.99 12.28
C GLY A 290 8.14 16.29 12.77
N GLN A 291 8.76 17.46 12.50
CA GLN A 291 8.31 18.75 13.00
C GLN A 291 7.43 19.50 11.99
N GLY A 292 6.70 20.50 12.49
CA GLY A 292 5.83 21.36 11.69
C GLY A 292 4.54 20.68 11.22
N SER A 293 3.74 21.42 10.46
CA SER A 293 2.49 20.94 9.87
C SER A 293 2.79 19.99 8.69
N MET A 294 1.95 18.95 8.56
CA MET A 294 1.94 18.12 7.35
C MET A 294 1.24 18.85 6.23
N LEU A 295 1.66 18.54 5.00
CA LEU A 295 0.92 18.89 3.80
C LEU A 295 0.00 17.73 3.44
N SER A 296 -1.11 18.01 2.77
CA SER A 296 -2.01 16.97 2.26
C SER A 296 -2.68 17.40 0.97
N TYR A 297 -2.93 16.41 0.11
CA TYR A 297 -3.78 16.48 -1.07
C TYR A 297 -4.82 15.38 -0.97
N GLN A 298 -6.07 15.72 -1.17
CA GLN A 298 -7.18 14.76 -1.30
C GLN A 298 -7.64 14.71 -2.75
N VAL A 299 -7.85 13.53 -3.29
CA VAL A 299 -8.51 13.34 -4.58
C VAL A 299 -9.96 13.83 -4.43
N PRO A 300 -10.45 14.72 -5.30
CA PRO A 300 -11.73 15.42 -5.11
C PRO A 300 -12.96 14.55 -5.51
N THR A 301 -12.85 13.24 -5.43
CA THR A 301 -13.96 12.31 -5.61
C THR A 301 -15.03 12.50 -4.52
N THR A 302 -16.27 12.13 -4.79
CA THR A 302 -17.32 12.09 -3.76
C THR A 302 -17.03 11.01 -2.73
N ARG A 303 -16.47 9.87 -3.17
CA ARG A 303 -16.01 8.72 -2.39
C ARG A 303 -15.03 7.92 -3.26
N GLU A 304 -14.18 7.11 -2.64
CA GLU A 304 -13.21 6.25 -3.35
C GLU A 304 -12.08 7.05 -4.02
N GLY A 305 -11.58 6.66 -5.18
CA GLY A 305 -10.43 7.30 -5.81
C GLY A 305 -9.13 7.04 -5.07
N GLY A 306 -8.98 5.83 -4.51
CA GLY A 306 -7.84 5.44 -3.68
C GLY A 306 -6.51 5.48 -4.42
N ILE A 307 -5.44 5.91 -3.72
CA ILE A 307 -4.06 5.80 -4.22
C ILE A 307 -3.44 4.59 -3.52
N TRP A 308 -3.63 3.41 -4.10
CA TRP A 308 -3.39 2.13 -3.43
C TRP A 308 -2.37 1.21 -4.11
N ALA A 309 -1.87 1.58 -5.29
CA ALA A 309 -0.83 0.79 -5.97
C ALA A 309 0.40 0.62 -5.08
N ALA A 310 0.91 -0.60 -4.99
CA ALA A 310 2.02 -0.95 -4.09
C ALA A 310 3.27 -0.07 -4.26
N PRO A 311 3.67 0.41 -5.46
CA PRO A 311 4.82 1.30 -5.63
C PRO A 311 4.69 2.66 -4.95
N GLY A 312 3.46 3.13 -4.69
CA GLY A 312 3.23 4.47 -4.21
C GLY A 312 3.64 5.56 -5.21
N PRO A 313 3.90 6.79 -4.75
CA PRO A 313 4.30 7.88 -5.62
C PRO A 313 5.64 7.60 -6.30
N ALA A 314 5.69 7.77 -7.63
CA ALA A 314 6.95 7.89 -8.36
C ALA A 314 7.35 9.36 -8.42
N ILE A 315 8.65 9.67 -8.22
CA ILE A 315 9.14 11.06 -8.17
C ILE A 315 10.16 11.27 -9.26
N ASP A 316 9.96 12.30 -10.06
CA ASP A 316 10.88 12.68 -11.13
C ASP A 316 12.09 13.50 -10.62
N SER A 317 13.02 13.82 -11.51
CA SER A 317 14.22 14.61 -11.19
C SER A 317 13.94 16.05 -10.75
N ASN A 318 12.72 16.56 -10.97
CA ASN A 318 12.27 17.87 -10.52
C ASN A 318 11.56 17.81 -9.15
N GLY A 319 11.44 16.60 -8.57
CA GLY A 319 10.74 16.37 -7.31
C GLY A 319 9.21 16.32 -7.45
N ARG A 320 8.66 16.29 -8.68
CA ARG A 320 7.22 16.16 -8.92
C ARG A 320 6.79 14.72 -8.68
N LEU A 321 5.64 14.56 -8.03
CA LEU A 321 5.07 13.26 -7.72
C LEU A 321 4.07 12.85 -8.80
N PHE A 322 4.16 11.60 -9.22
CA PHE A 322 3.16 10.97 -10.08
C PHE A 322 2.49 9.85 -9.28
N VAL A 323 1.16 9.85 -9.24
CA VAL A 323 0.36 8.85 -8.54
C VAL A 323 -0.72 8.31 -9.47
N SER A 324 -1.02 7.02 -9.37
CA SER A 324 -2.20 6.42 -10.00
C SER A 324 -3.34 6.43 -9.01
N VAL A 325 -4.51 6.83 -9.46
CA VAL A 325 -5.76 6.88 -8.69
C VAL A 325 -6.69 5.79 -9.20
N GLY A 326 -7.32 5.08 -8.30
CA GLY A 326 -8.28 4.03 -8.60
C GLY A 326 -9.67 4.58 -8.93
N ASN A 327 -10.61 3.65 -9.08
CA ASN A 327 -12.01 3.94 -9.35
C ASN A 327 -12.63 4.84 -8.29
N GLY A 328 -13.54 5.70 -8.73
CA GLY A 328 -14.40 6.53 -7.91
C GLY A 328 -15.87 6.09 -7.98
N GLU A 329 -16.70 6.63 -7.11
CA GLU A 329 -18.14 6.35 -7.12
C GLU A 329 -18.86 7.04 -8.29
N THR A 330 -18.27 8.11 -8.84
CA THR A 330 -18.86 8.94 -9.91
C THR A 330 -18.80 8.21 -11.25
N THR A 331 -19.98 8.01 -11.87
CA THR A 331 -20.11 7.37 -13.20
C THR A 331 -20.76 8.27 -14.25
N GLN A 332 -21.01 9.54 -13.91
CA GLN A 332 -21.62 10.54 -14.78
C GLN A 332 -21.10 11.94 -14.44
N GLY A 333 -21.19 12.87 -15.39
CA GLY A 333 -20.79 14.25 -15.19
C GLY A 333 -19.33 14.54 -15.55
N ASP A 334 -18.77 15.59 -14.95
CA ASP A 334 -17.38 15.99 -15.16
C ASP A 334 -16.43 15.05 -14.43
N TRP A 335 -15.21 14.94 -14.94
CA TRP A 335 -14.17 14.10 -14.35
C TRP A 335 -13.76 14.61 -12.96
N ASP A 336 -13.86 13.70 -11.98
CA ASP A 336 -13.58 13.94 -10.57
C ASP A 336 -12.19 13.49 -10.12
N HIS A 337 -11.29 13.28 -11.06
CA HIS A 337 -9.90 12.82 -10.88
C HIS A 337 -9.76 11.34 -10.44
N SER A 338 -10.82 10.54 -10.45
CA SER A 338 -10.73 9.08 -10.36
C SER A 338 -10.18 8.48 -11.65
N ASP A 339 -9.78 7.22 -11.62
CA ASP A 339 -9.22 6.46 -12.75
C ASP A 339 -8.15 7.25 -13.53
N SER A 340 -7.11 7.68 -12.82
CA SER A 340 -6.22 8.70 -13.34
C SER A 340 -4.73 8.49 -13.02
N VAL A 341 -3.90 9.25 -13.73
CA VAL A 341 -2.56 9.62 -13.29
C VAL A 341 -2.58 11.10 -12.95
N LEU A 342 -2.22 11.44 -11.71
CA LEU A 342 -2.09 12.81 -11.26
C LEU A 342 -0.63 13.17 -11.05
N ARG A 343 -0.27 14.43 -11.44
CA ARG A 343 1.03 15.02 -11.15
C ARG A 343 0.87 16.09 -10.09
N LEU A 344 1.55 15.89 -8.95
CA LEU A 344 1.58 16.84 -7.84
C LEU A 344 2.95 17.52 -7.75
N SER A 345 2.95 18.79 -7.32
CA SER A 345 4.18 19.47 -6.94
C SER A 345 4.78 18.85 -5.66
N PRO A 346 6.05 19.16 -5.30
CA PRO A 346 6.63 18.75 -4.02
C PRO A 346 5.86 19.24 -2.79
N THR A 347 5.03 20.29 -2.96
CA THR A 347 4.16 20.85 -1.91
C THR A 347 2.70 20.35 -2.01
N LEU A 348 2.48 19.27 -2.77
CA LEU A 348 1.20 18.59 -2.95
C LEU A 348 0.11 19.48 -3.61
N GLN A 349 0.50 20.41 -4.47
CA GLN A 349 -0.46 21.11 -5.34
C GLN A 349 -0.67 20.28 -6.60
N LEU A 350 -1.91 20.05 -6.99
CA LEU A 350 -2.22 19.41 -8.27
C LEU A 350 -1.74 20.32 -9.41
N GLU A 351 -0.86 19.80 -10.26
CA GLU A 351 -0.32 20.53 -11.41
C GLU A 351 -0.95 20.08 -12.72
N ASP A 352 -1.28 18.79 -12.83
CA ASP A 352 -1.82 18.21 -14.05
C ASP A 352 -2.40 16.81 -13.78
N GLY A 353 -3.19 16.27 -14.70
CA GLY A 353 -3.75 14.95 -14.61
C GLY A 353 -4.13 14.37 -15.97
N PHE A 354 -4.28 13.05 -16.00
CA PHE A 354 -4.77 12.28 -17.14
C PHE A 354 -5.82 11.29 -16.68
N ALA A 355 -6.90 11.12 -17.46
CA ALA A 355 -7.79 9.98 -17.35
C ALA A 355 -8.11 9.40 -18.74
N PRO A 356 -8.37 8.08 -18.85
CA PRO A 356 -8.92 7.49 -20.06
C PRO A 356 -10.28 8.12 -20.42
N THR A 357 -10.61 8.16 -21.70
CA THR A 357 -11.93 8.66 -22.14
C THR A 357 -13.10 7.84 -21.59
N GLN A 358 -12.86 6.59 -21.22
CA GLN A 358 -13.84 5.66 -20.64
C GLN A 358 -13.81 5.60 -19.10
N TRP A 359 -13.17 6.56 -18.40
CA TRP A 359 -13.01 6.57 -16.94
C TRP A 359 -14.34 6.33 -16.18
N GLN A 360 -15.47 6.82 -16.68
CA GLN A 360 -16.79 6.58 -16.09
C GLN A 360 -17.20 5.10 -16.15
N GLN A 361 -16.87 4.43 -17.25
CA GLN A 361 -17.10 2.99 -17.42
C GLN A 361 -16.14 2.18 -16.57
N ASP A 362 -14.87 2.63 -16.47
CA ASP A 362 -13.85 2.01 -15.63
C ASP A 362 -14.27 2.09 -14.15
N ASN A 363 -14.75 3.24 -13.67
CA ASN A 363 -15.39 3.38 -12.35
C ASN A 363 -16.55 2.40 -12.16
N ALA A 364 -17.45 2.32 -13.14
CA ALA A 364 -18.67 1.47 -13.02
C ALA A 364 -18.38 -0.04 -12.99
N THR A 365 -17.20 -0.46 -13.46
CA THR A 365 -16.84 -1.89 -13.62
C THR A 365 -15.61 -2.32 -12.81
N ASP A 366 -15.13 -1.46 -11.92
CA ASP A 366 -13.90 -1.72 -11.14
C ASP A 366 -12.69 -2.03 -12.04
N ALA A 367 -12.60 -1.35 -13.19
CA ALA A 367 -11.51 -1.50 -14.15
C ALA A 367 -10.40 -0.46 -13.95
N ASP A 368 -10.15 -0.13 -12.70
CA ASP A 368 -9.37 1.02 -12.28
C ASP A 368 -7.90 1.04 -12.76
N LEU A 369 -7.45 2.26 -13.09
CA LEU A 369 -6.07 2.54 -13.46
C LEU A 369 -5.14 2.50 -12.23
N GLY A 370 -5.70 2.65 -11.02
CA GLY A 370 -4.98 2.71 -9.76
C GLY A 370 -4.36 1.40 -9.28
N SER A 371 -4.53 0.30 -10.00
CA SER A 371 -3.98 -1.01 -9.61
C SER A 371 -2.49 -1.14 -9.85
N MET A 372 -1.91 -0.32 -10.73
CA MET A 372 -0.47 -0.26 -11.02
C MET A 372 0.07 1.16 -10.81
N GLY A 373 1.31 1.27 -10.30
CA GLY A 373 2.00 2.56 -10.17
C GLY A 373 2.41 3.16 -11.50
N PRO A 374 2.49 4.51 -11.63
CA PRO A 374 2.97 5.17 -12.85
C PRO A 374 4.42 4.83 -13.11
N VAL A 375 4.78 4.61 -14.37
CA VAL A 375 6.14 4.26 -14.79
C VAL A 375 6.80 5.47 -15.46
N LEU A 376 7.84 6.00 -14.83
CA LEU A 376 8.61 7.11 -15.40
C LEU A 376 9.64 6.59 -16.40
N LEU A 377 9.62 7.15 -17.61
CA LEU A 377 10.47 6.72 -18.71
C LEU A 377 11.41 7.85 -19.18
N PRO A 378 12.54 7.51 -19.81
CA PRO A 378 13.44 8.50 -20.38
C PRO A 378 12.75 9.44 -21.37
N GLY A 379 13.25 10.67 -21.49
CA GLY A 379 12.72 11.66 -22.43
C GLY A 379 11.42 12.32 -21.98
N GLY A 380 11.06 12.23 -20.69
CA GLY A 380 9.87 12.90 -20.15
C GLY A 380 8.58 12.18 -20.51
N TRP A 381 8.60 10.86 -20.53
CA TRP A 381 7.42 10.05 -20.76
C TRP A 381 6.94 9.37 -19.46
N VAL A 382 5.65 9.11 -19.37
CA VAL A 382 5.01 8.33 -18.32
C VAL A 382 4.17 7.26 -18.99
N TYR A 383 4.29 6.02 -18.50
CA TYR A 383 3.40 4.95 -18.88
C TYR A 383 2.48 4.61 -17.69
N ALA A 384 1.22 4.34 -17.99
CA ALA A 384 0.22 3.92 -17.04
C ALA A 384 -0.65 2.82 -17.64
N ASP A 385 -0.99 1.82 -16.83
CA ASP A 385 -2.01 0.83 -17.10
C ASP A 385 -2.65 0.36 -15.77
N GLY A 386 -3.64 -0.52 -15.87
CA GLY A 386 -4.35 -1.02 -14.72
C GLY A 386 -5.18 -2.25 -15.05
N LYS A 387 -6.36 -2.37 -14.44
CA LYS A 387 -7.24 -3.53 -14.59
C LYS A 387 -7.88 -3.64 -15.98
N SER A 388 -8.05 -2.51 -16.68
CA SER A 388 -8.74 -2.46 -17.98
C SER A 388 -8.03 -3.20 -19.12
N GLY A 389 -6.73 -3.49 -18.97
CA GLY A 389 -5.91 -4.11 -20.00
C GLY A 389 -5.45 -3.14 -21.10
N LEU A 390 -5.61 -1.84 -20.87
CA LEU A 390 -5.15 -0.77 -21.76
C LEU A 390 -3.98 -0.03 -21.10
N GLY A 391 -2.89 0.13 -21.86
CA GLY A 391 -1.73 0.92 -21.49
C GLY A 391 -1.73 2.26 -22.21
N TYR A 392 -1.34 3.32 -21.49
CA TYR A 392 -1.35 4.71 -21.95
C TYR A 392 0.05 5.30 -21.88
N LEU A 393 0.51 5.87 -22.98
CA LEU A 393 1.75 6.65 -23.03
C LEU A 393 1.40 8.15 -22.91
N LEU A 394 1.97 8.80 -21.92
CA LEU A 394 1.68 10.18 -21.54
C LEU A 394 2.94 11.03 -21.60
N ARG A 395 2.80 12.34 -21.78
CA ARG A 395 3.88 13.31 -21.58
C ARG A 395 3.94 13.72 -20.10
N ALA A 396 5.12 13.61 -19.49
CA ALA A 396 5.28 13.97 -18.08
C ALA A 396 5.10 15.47 -17.79
N ASP A 397 5.32 16.32 -18.80
CA ASP A 397 5.14 17.77 -18.73
C ASP A 397 3.72 18.25 -19.12
N ALA A 398 2.94 17.38 -19.78
CA ALA A 398 1.57 17.69 -20.21
C ALA A 398 0.76 16.38 -20.27
N LEU A 399 0.15 15.96 -19.15
CA LEU A 399 -0.62 14.72 -19.06
C LEU A 399 -1.89 14.76 -19.93
N GLY A 400 -2.46 15.93 -20.14
CA GLY A 400 -3.41 16.21 -21.21
C GLY A 400 -4.89 16.03 -20.84
N GLY A 401 -5.24 15.83 -19.58
CA GLY A 401 -6.63 15.68 -19.12
C GLY A 401 -7.28 14.40 -19.63
N VAL A 402 -8.60 14.40 -19.78
CA VAL A 402 -9.35 13.23 -20.26
C VAL A 402 -9.04 12.95 -21.73
N GLY A 403 -8.49 11.77 -22.03
CA GLY A 403 -8.16 11.34 -23.39
C GLY A 403 -6.92 11.98 -24.00
N GLY A 404 -6.05 12.61 -23.17
CA GLY A 404 -4.85 13.32 -23.66
C GLY A 404 -3.62 12.47 -23.89
N GLN A 405 -3.71 11.14 -23.86
CA GLN A 405 -2.59 10.23 -24.09
C GLN A 405 -2.00 10.35 -25.50
N ALA A 406 -0.68 10.22 -25.61
CA ALA A 406 0.01 10.17 -26.90
C ALA A 406 -0.23 8.86 -27.66
N GLN A 407 -0.40 7.75 -26.91
CA GLN A 407 -0.70 6.43 -27.48
C GLN A 407 -1.51 5.58 -26.48
N VAL A 408 -2.38 4.74 -27.02
CA VAL A 408 -3.02 3.62 -26.30
C VAL A 408 -2.50 2.31 -26.90
N ILE A 409 -2.27 1.32 -26.03
CA ILE A 409 -1.90 -0.03 -26.45
C ILE A 409 -2.73 -1.05 -25.67
N SER A 410 -3.27 -2.07 -26.35
CA SER A 410 -3.87 -3.21 -25.66
C SER A 410 -2.75 -4.10 -25.12
N ILE A 411 -2.75 -4.39 -23.83
CA ILE A 411 -1.68 -5.12 -23.16
C ILE A 411 -2.23 -6.23 -22.24
N CYS A 412 -2.58 -5.95 -21.02
CA CYS A 412 -3.03 -6.90 -20.01
C CYS A 412 -3.59 -6.16 -18.80
N SER A 413 -4.42 -6.82 -18.01
CA SER A 413 -4.70 -6.37 -16.66
C SER A 413 -3.45 -6.51 -15.79
N SER A 414 -3.01 -5.43 -15.13
CA SER A 414 -1.78 -5.37 -14.34
C SER A 414 -2.00 -4.82 -12.93
N TYR A 415 -1.10 -5.22 -12.00
CA TYR A 415 -1.15 -4.81 -10.60
C TYR A 415 0.26 -4.69 -10.02
N GLY A 416 0.52 -3.68 -9.21
CA GLY A 416 1.80 -3.50 -8.53
C GLY A 416 2.73 -2.55 -9.26
N GLY A 417 4.01 -2.88 -9.39
CA GLY A 417 5.04 -2.03 -10.00
C GLY A 417 5.74 -2.69 -11.18
N ALA A 418 6.06 -1.91 -12.21
CA ALA A 418 6.90 -2.35 -13.31
C ALA A 418 8.38 -2.11 -13.00
N ALA A 419 9.28 -2.93 -13.54
CA ALA A 419 10.70 -2.59 -13.61
C ALA A 419 11.03 -1.93 -14.95
N THR A 420 12.05 -1.06 -14.95
CA THR A 420 12.49 -0.38 -16.18
C THR A 420 14.01 -0.48 -16.38
N VAL A 421 14.41 -0.76 -17.62
CA VAL A 421 15.81 -0.72 -18.06
C VAL A 421 15.90 0.19 -19.28
N GLY A 422 16.27 1.45 -19.07
CA GLY A 422 16.19 2.46 -20.11
C GLY A 422 14.75 2.63 -20.62
N SER A 423 14.51 2.35 -21.90
CA SER A 423 13.19 2.44 -22.56
C SER A 423 12.40 1.14 -22.51
N GLN A 424 12.91 0.09 -21.86
CA GLN A 424 12.23 -1.18 -21.67
C GLN A 424 11.46 -1.15 -20.36
N MET A 425 10.22 -1.62 -20.40
CA MET A 425 9.37 -1.88 -19.24
C MET A 425 9.06 -3.36 -19.12
N LEU A 426 9.00 -3.85 -17.90
CA LEU A 426 8.58 -5.21 -17.55
C LEU A 426 7.34 -5.10 -16.68
N LEU A 427 6.19 -5.46 -17.21
CA LEU A 427 4.88 -5.25 -16.58
C LEU A 427 4.41 -6.52 -15.86
N PRO A 428 3.88 -6.40 -14.62
CA PRO A 428 3.34 -7.52 -13.85
C PRO A 428 1.90 -7.84 -14.27
N CYS A 429 1.76 -8.38 -15.48
CA CYS A 429 0.47 -8.79 -16.02
C CYS A 429 -0.10 -10.00 -15.29
N THR A 430 -1.42 -10.06 -15.16
CA THR A 430 -2.10 -11.19 -14.50
C THR A 430 -1.94 -12.52 -15.22
N ASP A 431 -1.59 -12.49 -16.50
CA ASP A 431 -1.35 -13.65 -17.36
C ASP A 431 0.15 -13.93 -17.63
N GLY A 432 1.05 -13.28 -16.90
CA GLY A 432 2.50 -13.42 -16.97
C GLY A 432 3.21 -12.12 -17.33
N LEU A 433 4.47 -11.95 -16.89
CA LEU A 433 5.25 -10.74 -17.18
C LEU A 433 5.30 -10.43 -18.67
N ARG A 434 5.14 -9.17 -19.02
CA ARG A 434 5.27 -8.69 -20.40
C ARG A 434 6.33 -7.62 -20.54
N GLN A 435 7.11 -7.73 -21.60
CA GLN A 435 8.01 -6.69 -22.02
C GLN A 435 7.27 -5.70 -22.93
N VAL A 436 7.43 -4.41 -22.63
CA VAL A 436 6.99 -3.31 -23.50
C VAL A 436 8.19 -2.40 -23.76
N LEU A 437 8.35 -1.99 -25.00
CA LEU A 437 9.46 -1.17 -25.43
C LEU A 437 8.95 0.19 -25.92
N LEU A 438 9.55 1.28 -25.45
CA LEU A 438 9.37 2.59 -26.03
C LEU A 438 10.46 2.82 -27.11
N GLY A 439 10.06 2.83 -28.36
CA GLY A 439 10.95 3.06 -29.51
C GLY A 439 11.47 4.49 -29.58
N SER A 440 12.49 4.71 -30.39
CA SER A 440 13.04 6.07 -30.65
C SER A 440 12.05 6.96 -31.40
N ASP A 441 11.03 6.38 -32.03
CA ASP A 441 9.88 7.05 -32.65
C ASP A 441 8.78 7.41 -31.63
N HIS A 442 9.04 7.16 -30.34
CA HIS A 442 8.11 7.33 -29.23
C HIS A 442 6.85 6.46 -29.34
N ARG A 443 6.97 5.28 -29.92
CA ARG A 443 5.89 4.29 -29.99
C ARG A 443 6.15 3.12 -29.07
N LEU A 444 5.09 2.69 -28.38
CA LEU A 444 5.09 1.47 -27.58
C LEU A 444 4.94 0.26 -28.50
N THR A 445 5.77 -0.77 -28.27
CA THR A 445 5.69 -2.05 -28.94
C THR A 445 5.79 -3.18 -27.93
N LEU A 446 5.10 -4.30 -28.21
CA LEU A 446 5.14 -5.49 -27.34
C LEU A 446 6.38 -6.30 -27.67
N GLY A 447 7.08 -6.71 -26.60
CA GLY A 447 8.18 -7.66 -26.67
C GLY A 447 7.73 -9.09 -26.31
N TRP A 448 8.55 -9.77 -25.51
CA TRP A 448 8.27 -11.13 -25.06
C TRP A 448 7.18 -11.17 -23.97
N HIS A 449 6.61 -12.35 -23.80
CA HIS A 449 5.66 -12.71 -22.76
C HIS A 449 6.18 -13.93 -21.99
N ALA A 450 6.33 -13.81 -20.68
CA ALA A 450 6.75 -14.90 -19.81
C ALA A 450 5.57 -15.84 -19.47
N PRO A 451 5.83 -17.03 -18.90
CA PRO A 451 4.77 -17.96 -18.50
C PRO A 451 3.75 -17.33 -17.54
N GLY A 452 2.48 -17.65 -17.73
CA GLY A 452 1.33 -17.01 -17.11
C GLY A 452 1.21 -17.03 -15.58
N GLN A 453 2.08 -17.76 -14.89
CA GLN A 453 2.09 -17.80 -13.42
C GLN A 453 2.92 -16.67 -12.79
N VAL A 454 3.87 -16.09 -13.55
CA VAL A 454 4.80 -15.07 -13.06
C VAL A 454 4.15 -13.70 -13.18
N SER A 455 3.44 -13.26 -12.15
CA SER A 455 2.64 -12.03 -12.18
C SER A 455 2.97 -11.02 -11.08
N GLY A 456 3.99 -11.28 -10.25
CA GLY A 456 4.46 -10.36 -9.23
C GLY A 456 5.27 -9.20 -9.81
N SER A 457 5.38 -8.11 -9.04
CA SER A 457 6.19 -6.95 -9.43
C SER A 457 7.65 -7.36 -9.67
N PRO A 458 8.20 -7.15 -10.88
CA PRO A 458 9.55 -7.59 -11.23
C PRO A 458 10.61 -6.60 -10.82
N ILE A 459 11.84 -7.08 -10.58
CA ILE A 459 13.06 -6.29 -10.55
C ILE A 459 14.09 -6.87 -11.53
N VAL A 460 15.12 -6.10 -11.87
CA VAL A 460 16.14 -6.50 -12.83
C VAL A 460 17.54 -6.33 -12.25
N GLY A 461 18.35 -7.38 -12.31
CA GLY A 461 19.77 -7.36 -12.05
C GLY A 461 20.56 -7.82 -13.26
N GLY A 462 21.46 -6.97 -13.80
CA GLY A 462 22.14 -7.27 -15.07
C GLY A 462 21.14 -7.58 -16.18
N HIS A 463 21.17 -8.83 -16.67
CA HIS A 463 20.23 -9.34 -17.67
C HIS A 463 19.21 -10.33 -17.10
N THR A 464 19.08 -10.41 -15.78
CA THR A 464 18.12 -11.31 -15.11
C THR A 464 16.98 -10.52 -14.49
N VAL A 465 15.75 -10.93 -14.81
CA VAL A 465 14.52 -10.47 -14.17
C VAL A 465 14.18 -11.41 -13.02
N TYR A 466 13.88 -10.87 -11.85
CA TYR A 466 13.37 -11.61 -10.70
C TYR A 466 11.93 -11.21 -10.45
N SER A 467 11.04 -12.18 -10.34
CA SER A 467 9.63 -11.97 -10.03
C SER A 467 9.05 -13.20 -9.36
N LEU A 468 7.86 -13.06 -8.80
CA LEU A 468 7.17 -14.08 -8.02
C LEU A 468 5.88 -14.53 -8.70
N ASP A 469 5.45 -15.74 -8.39
CA ASP A 469 4.06 -16.15 -8.60
C ASP A 469 3.25 -16.02 -7.29
N GLY A 470 1.93 -16.21 -7.38
CA GLY A 470 1.03 -16.18 -6.23
C GLY A 470 1.23 -17.34 -5.23
N ASN A 471 2.07 -18.32 -5.53
CA ASN A 471 2.34 -19.49 -4.69
C ASN A 471 3.68 -19.38 -3.96
N GLY A 472 4.43 -18.29 -4.18
CA GLY A 472 5.74 -18.06 -3.56
C GLY A 472 6.88 -18.80 -4.25
N THR A 473 6.81 -18.95 -5.57
CA THR A 473 7.94 -19.34 -6.40
C THR A 473 8.63 -18.09 -6.90
N LEU A 474 9.91 -17.93 -6.61
CA LEU A 474 10.78 -16.92 -7.21
C LEU A 474 11.34 -17.43 -8.51
N TYR A 475 11.16 -16.66 -9.57
CA TYR A 475 11.67 -16.93 -10.92
C TYR A 475 12.85 -16.02 -11.22
N ALA A 476 13.90 -16.60 -11.83
CA ALA A 476 14.93 -15.88 -12.55
C ALA A 476 14.67 -16.06 -14.05
N ILE A 477 14.53 -14.96 -14.79
CA ILE A 477 14.09 -14.93 -16.18
C ILE A 477 15.10 -14.10 -16.97
N ASN A 478 15.45 -14.55 -18.16
CA ASN A 478 16.31 -13.78 -19.07
C ASN A 478 15.57 -12.55 -19.59
N SER A 479 16.09 -11.36 -19.33
CA SER A 479 15.44 -10.08 -19.63
C SER A 479 15.27 -9.77 -21.13
N GLN A 480 16.05 -10.43 -21.99
CA GLN A 480 15.98 -10.25 -23.45
C GLN A 480 14.98 -11.19 -24.11
N THR A 481 14.76 -12.39 -23.54
CA THR A 481 13.98 -13.46 -24.20
C THR A 481 12.71 -13.85 -23.45
N GLY A 482 12.55 -13.43 -22.19
CA GLY A 482 11.43 -13.86 -21.32
C GLY A 482 11.49 -15.34 -20.89
N LYS A 483 12.58 -16.05 -21.20
CA LYS A 483 12.73 -17.46 -20.84
C LYS A 483 13.14 -17.61 -19.38
N VAL A 484 12.47 -18.53 -18.68
CA VAL A 484 12.84 -18.91 -17.31
C VAL A 484 14.22 -19.58 -17.33
N ILE A 485 15.14 -19.09 -16.51
CA ILE A 485 16.47 -19.64 -16.28
C ILE A 485 16.39 -20.69 -15.19
N THR A 486 15.86 -20.30 -14.03
CA THR A 486 15.73 -21.16 -12.85
C THR A 486 14.63 -20.65 -11.92
N THR A 487 14.19 -21.46 -10.98
CA THR A 487 13.16 -21.12 -9.99
C THR A 487 13.50 -21.70 -8.64
N ILE A 488 12.96 -21.09 -7.56
CA ILE A 488 13.04 -21.61 -6.21
C ILE A 488 11.79 -21.23 -5.41
N SER A 489 11.33 -22.12 -4.53
CA SER A 489 10.26 -21.79 -3.58
C SER A 489 10.83 -21.03 -2.39
N VAL A 490 10.19 -19.90 -2.04
CA VAL A 490 10.54 -19.06 -0.89
C VAL A 490 9.49 -19.13 0.24
N GLY A 491 8.47 -19.96 0.09
CA GLY A 491 7.32 -20.04 0.98
C GLY A 491 6.15 -19.19 0.48
N SER A 492 5.02 -19.22 1.18
CA SER A 492 3.82 -18.47 0.79
C SER A 492 4.08 -16.96 0.80
N THR A 493 3.68 -16.27 -0.26
CA THR A 493 3.85 -14.83 -0.43
C THR A 493 2.50 -14.14 -0.67
N SER A 494 2.45 -12.83 -0.46
CA SER A 494 1.32 -12.04 -0.92
C SER A 494 1.36 -11.89 -2.44
N ARG A 495 0.22 -11.61 -3.06
CA ARG A 495 0.14 -11.27 -4.50
C ARG A 495 1.05 -10.09 -4.88
N PHE A 496 1.30 -9.19 -3.94
CA PHE A 496 2.06 -7.95 -4.16
C PHE A 496 3.50 -8.05 -3.66
N ALA A 497 3.94 -9.25 -3.29
CA ALA A 497 5.33 -9.44 -2.89
C ALA A 497 6.28 -9.03 -4.01
N THR A 498 7.22 -8.17 -3.66
CA THR A 498 8.23 -7.62 -4.56
C THR A 498 9.59 -8.04 -4.04
N PRO A 499 10.45 -8.65 -4.87
CA PRO A 499 11.79 -9.03 -4.45
C PRO A 499 12.72 -7.82 -4.39
N THR A 500 13.76 -7.91 -3.56
CA THR A 500 14.83 -6.91 -3.43
C THR A 500 16.16 -7.56 -3.77
N LEU A 501 16.98 -6.90 -4.58
CA LEU A 501 18.28 -7.39 -4.98
C LEU A 501 19.42 -6.57 -4.32
N SER A 502 20.33 -7.25 -3.63
CA SER A 502 21.54 -6.63 -3.11
C SER A 502 22.72 -7.61 -3.16
N GLY A 503 23.78 -7.21 -3.83
CA GLY A 503 24.94 -8.09 -4.10
C GLY A 503 24.50 -9.33 -4.87
N ASN A 504 24.75 -10.51 -4.31
CA ASN A 504 24.33 -11.79 -4.86
C ASN A 504 23.14 -12.41 -4.12
N HIS A 505 22.32 -11.60 -3.44
CA HIS A 505 21.14 -12.07 -2.72
C HIS A 505 19.87 -11.41 -3.24
N VAL A 506 18.80 -12.22 -3.28
CA VAL A 506 17.43 -11.75 -3.45
C VAL A 506 16.68 -11.97 -2.13
N PHE A 507 16.05 -10.93 -1.60
CA PHE A 507 15.22 -10.98 -0.39
C PHE A 507 13.75 -10.86 -0.76
N VAL A 508 12.92 -11.66 -0.11
CA VAL A 508 11.47 -11.75 -0.41
C VAL A 508 10.68 -11.76 0.89
N GLY A 509 9.72 -10.85 1.00
CA GLY A 509 8.72 -10.87 2.06
C GLY A 509 7.77 -12.07 1.89
N THR A 510 7.50 -12.80 2.97
CA THR A 510 6.60 -13.96 2.99
C THR A 510 5.46 -13.74 3.99
N MET A 511 4.44 -14.59 3.94
CA MET A 511 3.31 -14.53 4.90
C MET A 511 3.71 -14.89 6.33
N THR A 512 4.96 -15.28 6.58
CA THR A 512 5.47 -15.64 7.92
C THR A 512 6.77 -14.93 8.28
N GLY A 513 7.27 -14.04 7.41
CA GLY A 513 8.53 -13.32 7.64
C GLY A 513 9.27 -12.99 6.35
N VAL A 514 10.56 -13.34 6.23
CA VAL A 514 11.40 -13.01 5.08
C VAL A 514 12.33 -14.17 4.71
N ALA A 515 12.48 -14.40 3.41
CA ALA A 515 13.40 -15.37 2.84
C ALA A 515 14.54 -14.68 2.08
N ALA A 516 15.73 -15.26 2.13
CA ALA A 516 16.88 -14.87 1.31
C ALA A 516 17.29 -16.00 0.37
N VAL A 517 17.61 -15.65 -0.85
CA VAL A 517 18.05 -16.54 -1.91
C VAL A 517 19.39 -16.05 -2.43
N THR A 518 20.35 -16.96 -2.57
CA THR A 518 21.66 -16.67 -3.20
C THR A 518 21.58 -16.90 -4.69
N ILE A 519 22.16 -15.98 -5.45
CA ILE A 519 22.35 -16.03 -6.89
C ILE A 519 23.76 -16.57 -7.19
N SER A 520 23.89 -17.53 -8.12
CA SER A 520 25.18 -18.02 -8.61
C SER A 520 25.11 -18.31 -10.11
#